data_45222ab64c9f78936c6b6f96e29f0fe8
#
_entry.id   45222ab64c9f78936c6b6f96e29f0fe8
#
_cell.length_a   1.000
_cell.length_b   1.000
_cell.length_c   1.000
_cell.angle_alpha   90.00
_cell.angle_beta   90.00
_cell.angle_gamma   90.00
#
_symmetry.space_group_name_H-M   'P 1'
#
loop_
_entity.id
_entity.type
_entity.pdbx_description
1 polymer ?
#
loop_
_entity_poly.entity_id
_entity_poly.type
_entity_poly.pdbx_seq_one_letter_code
_entity_poly.pdbx_strand_id
1 'polypeptide(L)'
;MGILFAHLLFKHRYIHGIDPLVNFLSFTFILPTIIIVLGIISIYGNSGYLNYILKIFDLNIYGILGIIIAHVLLNFPFVTRIIFQSLMDVSYDEWSLAKHNGLGGFALFKTIEWPAIKKIIPTVLTMVFILCFMSFAPVIIFGGGPNFSTLEISIYQALLFEYDFTKAINLAFIQIIICLIFLLIFLFQNKISFFTLSENRVLGTKKTYSIKYVSDYLLLLIFIIFAFSPLVAIVLEGIQSPKLLKIAFSKSFLIA
;
A
#
# COMPACT_ATOMS: atom_id res chain seq x y z
N MET A 1 2.91 -1.99 9.31
CA MET A 1 2.43 -3.15 8.54
C MET A 1 3.36 -3.52 7.38
N GLY A 2 3.58 -2.65 6.40
CA GLY A 2 4.41 -2.98 5.21
C GLY A 2 5.83 -3.46 5.52
N ILE A 3 6.50 -2.87 6.50
CA ILE A 3 7.85 -3.31 6.93
C ILE A 3 7.83 -4.75 7.45
N LEU A 4 6.87 -5.07 8.32
CA LEU A 4 6.77 -6.43 8.89
C LEU A 4 6.48 -7.47 7.81
N PHE A 5 5.57 -7.14 6.89
CA PHE A 5 5.22 -8.05 5.81
C PHE A 5 6.40 -8.23 4.83
N ALA A 6 7.10 -7.15 4.47
CA ALA A 6 8.29 -7.23 3.63
C ALA A 6 9.39 -8.09 4.27
N HIS A 7 9.63 -7.92 5.58
CA HIS A 7 10.57 -8.76 6.33
C HIS A 7 10.17 -10.24 6.33
N LEU A 8 8.89 -10.54 6.56
CA LEU A 8 8.38 -11.92 6.51
C LEU A 8 8.51 -12.54 5.11
N LEU A 9 8.15 -11.79 4.06
CA LEU A 9 8.35 -12.22 2.68
C LEU A 9 9.82 -12.47 2.37
N PHE A 10 10.71 -11.59 2.81
CA PHE A 10 12.14 -11.73 2.62
C PHE A 10 12.72 -12.94 3.37
N LYS A 11 12.27 -13.18 4.58
CA LYS A 11 12.65 -14.35 5.38
C LYS A 11 12.29 -15.67 4.66
N HIS A 12 11.17 -15.68 3.95
CA HIS A 12 10.64 -16.84 3.25
C HIS A 12 10.81 -16.78 1.72
N ARG A 13 11.69 -15.90 1.19
CA ARG A 13 11.85 -15.61 -0.25
C ARG A 13 12.12 -16.80 -1.16
N TYR A 14 12.57 -17.93 -0.61
CA TYR A 14 12.86 -19.15 -1.38
C TYR A 14 11.66 -20.10 -1.55
N ILE A 15 10.50 -19.77 -0.94
CA ILE A 15 9.28 -20.54 -1.12
C ILE A 15 8.72 -20.24 -2.51
N HIS A 16 8.38 -21.30 -3.25
CA HIS A 16 7.65 -21.18 -4.50
C HIS A 16 6.34 -20.45 -4.25
N GLY A 17 6.13 -19.31 -4.93
CA GLY A 17 4.94 -18.48 -4.78
C GLY A 17 5.18 -17.11 -4.16
N ILE A 18 6.32 -16.84 -3.54
CA ILE A 18 6.62 -15.51 -3.00
C ILE A 18 6.92 -14.50 -4.11
N ASP A 19 7.69 -14.86 -5.14
CA ASP A 19 7.95 -13.98 -6.27
C ASP A 19 6.67 -13.57 -7.01
N PRO A 20 5.78 -14.51 -7.41
CA PRO A 20 4.49 -14.13 -7.99
C PRO A 20 3.62 -13.32 -7.01
N LEU A 21 3.66 -13.59 -5.70
CA LEU A 21 2.94 -12.80 -4.70
C LEU A 21 3.45 -11.35 -4.65
N VAL A 22 4.77 -11.14 -4.62
CA VAL A 22 5.38 -9.80 -4.64
C VAL A 22 5.03 -9.06 -5.94
N ASN A 23 5.05 -9.76 -7.08
CA ASN A 23 4.63 -9.19 -8.36
C ASN A 23 3.13 -8.84 -8.35
N PHE A 24 2.30 -9.67 -7.75
CA PHE A 24 0.86 -9.43 -7.65
C PHE A 24 0.53 -8.26 -6.69
N LEU A 25 1.31 -8.04 -5.64
CA LEU A 25 1.20 -6.83 -4.81
C LEU A 25 1.37 -5.55 -5.63
N SER A 26 2.15 -5.61 -6.72
CA SER A 26 2.30 -4.46 -7.63
C SER A 26 1.05 -4.19 -8.46
N PHE A 27 0.25 -5.22 -8.73
CA PHE A 27 -0.99 -5.08 -9.47
C PHE A 27 -2.01 -4.25 -8.70
N THR A 28 -2.01 -4.31 -7.37
CA THR A 28 -2.92 -3.49 -6.55
C THR A 28 -2.69 -1.99 -6.73
N PHE A 29 -1.49 -1.57 -7.13
CA PHE A 29 -1.16 -0.18 -7.43
C PHE A 29 -1.72 0.32 -8.77
N ILE A 30 -1.98 -0.59 -9.70
CA ILE A 30 -2.54 -0.28 -11.02
C ILE A 30 -4.06 -0.12 -10.95
N LEU A 31 -4.69 -0.72 -9.93
CA LEU A 31 -6.14 -0.66 -9.78
C LEU A 31 -6.62 0.76 -9.49
N PRO A 32 -7.73 1.20 -10.10
CA PRO A 32 -8.37 2.45 -9.73
C PRO A 32 -8.70 2.49 -8.23
N THR A 33 -8.33 3.56 -7.56
CA THR A 33 -8.54 3.72 -6.11
C THR A 33 -10.00 3.55 -5.70
N ILE A 34 -10.94 3.94 -6.57
CA ILE A 34 -12.37 3.79 -6.35
C ILE A 34 -12.78 2.33 -6.15
N ILE A 35 -12.15 1.38 -6.85
CA ILE A 35 -12.43 -0.06 -6.73
C ILE A 35 -12.10 -0.53 -5.32
N ILE A 36 -10.93 -0.16 -4.80
CA ILE A 36 -10.53 -0.56 -3.45
C ILE A 36 -11.44 0.06 -2.40
N VAL A 37 -11.82 1.33 -2.58
CA VAL A 37 -12.77 2.02 -1.68
C VAL A 37 -14.13 1.33 -1.65
N LEU A 38 -14.68 0.96 -2.81
CA LEU A 38 -15.93 0.20 -2.89
C LEU A 38 -15.80 -1.17 -2.23
N GLY A 39 -14.67 -1.86 -2.39
CA GLY A 39 -14.41 -3.12 -1.70
C GLY A 39 -14.35 -2.96 -0.18
N ILE A 40 -13.79 -1.86 0.31
CA ILE A 40 -13.80 -1.55 1.75
C ILE A 40 -15.23 -1.33 2.24
N ILE A 41 -16.07 -0.62 1.48
CA ILE A 41 -17.48 -0.42 1.83
C ILE A 41 -18.23 -1.75 1.86
N SER A 42 -17.99 -2.62 0.87
CA SER A 42 -18.59 -3.94 0.81
C SER A 42 -18.26 -4.80 2.02
N ILE A 43 -17.04 -4.66 2.59
CA ILE A 43 -16.64 -5.42 3.78
C ILE A 43 -17.09 -4.74 5.07
N TYR A 44 -16.79 -3.45 5.21
CA TYR A 44 -16.86 -2.72 6.47
C TYR A 44 -18.01 -1.69 6.52
N GLY A 45 -18.70 -1.43 5.41
CA GLY A 45 -19.83 -0.49 5.34
C GLY A 45 -21.04 -0.95 6.15
N ASN A 46 -22.06 -0.10 6.22
CA ASN A 46 -23.27 -0.37 7.03
C ASN A 46 -24.00 -1.68 6.67
N SER A 47 -23.90 -2.11 5.42
CA SER A 47 -24.41 -3.41 4.92
C SER A 47 -23.30 -4.42 4.63
N GLY A 48 -22.08 -4.14 5.08
CA GLY A 48 -20.90 -4.95 4.77
C GLY A 48 -20.82 -6.24 5.58
N TYR A 49 -20.06 -7.21 5.04
CA TYR A 49 -19.91 -8.55 5.63
C TYR A 49 -19.36 -8.53 7.07
N LEU A 50 -18.50 -7.57 7.41
CA LEU A 50 -17.86 -7.44 8.73
C LEU A 50 -18.46 -6.30 9.58
N ASN A 51 -19.56 -5.70 9.17
CA ASN A 51 -20.22 -4.63 9.91
C ASN A 51 -20.58 -5.04 11.36
N TYR A 52 -20.95 -6.30 11.57
CA TYR A 52 -21.26 -6.83 12.89
C TYR A 52 -20.08 -6.67 13.87
N ILE A 53 -18.85 -6.93 13.39
CA ILE A 53 -17.63 -6.77 14.20
C ILE A 53 -17.39 -5.31 14.56
N LEU A 54 -17.55 -4.40 13.60
CA LEU A 54 -17.38 -2.97 13.84
C LEU A 54 -18.40 -2.43 14.84
N LYS A 55 -19.64 -2.91 14.79
CA LYS A 55 -20.69 -2.55 15.76
C LYS A 55 -20.38 -3.01 17.19
N ILE A 56 -19.73 -4.16 17.37
CA ILE A 56 -19.29 -4.62 18.69
C ILE A 56 -18.32 -3.63 19.33
N PHE A 57 -17.45 -3.01 18.54
CA PHE A 57 -16.45 -2.05 19.00
C PHE A 57 -16.91 -0.59 18.89
N ASP A 58 -18.16 -0.34 18.53
CA ASP A 58 -18.74 1.00 18.28
C ASP A 58 -17.89 1.82 17.27
N LEU A 59 -17.36 1.14 16.25
CA LEU A 59 -16.52 1.74 15.24
C LEU A 59 -17.33 2.05 13.98
N ASN A 60 -17.26 3.32 13.56
CA ASN A 60 -17.85 3.75 12.28
C ASN A 60 -16.77 3.85 11.22
N ILE A 61 -16.99 3.18 10.09
CA ILE A 61 -16.10 3.26 8.93
C ILE A 61 -16.17 4.63 8.24
N TYR A 62 -17.30 5.33 8.35
CA TYR A 62 -17.44 6.66 7.77
C TYR A 62 -16.82 7.70 8.70
N GLY A 63 -15.81 8.41 8.20
CA GLY A 63 -14.98 9.34 8.92
C GLY A 63 -13.49 9.02 8.78
N ILE A 64 -12.70 9.48 9.75
CA ILE A 64 -11.24 9.34 9.72
C ILE A 64 -10.77 7.87 9.71
N LEU A 65 -11.51 6.97 10.35
CA LEU A 65 -11.17 5.55 10.41
C LEU A 65 -11.18 4.91 9.01
N GLY A 66 -12.22 5.17 8.22
CA GLY A 66 -12.31 4.65 6.86
C GLY A 66 -11.23 5.23 5.94
N ILE A 67 -10.93 6.52 6.09
CA ILE A 67 -9.83 7.18 5.36
C ILE A 67 -8.50 6.48 5.68
N ILE A 68 -8.21 6.23 6.97
CA ILE A 68 -6.97 5.57 7.40
C ILE A 68 -6.91 4.14 6.84
N ILE A 69 -7.97 3.35 6.97
CA ILE A 69 -8.02 1.97 6.46
C ILE A 69 -7.80 1.96 4.96
N ALA A 70 -8.45 2.85 4.22
CA ALA A 70 -8.28 2.96 2.78
C ALA A 70 -6.83 3.31 2.41
N HIS A 71 -6.22 4.29 3.06
CA HIS A 71 -4.84 4.66 2.80
C HIS A 71 -3.85 3.55 3.18
N VAL A 72 -4.09 2.82 4.27
CA VAL A 72 -3.27 1.66 4.65
C VAL A 72 -3.37 0.58 3.57
N LEU A 73 -4.57 0.22 3.12
CA LEU A 73 -4.78 -0.81 2.10
C LEU A 73 -4.17 -0.42 0.74
N LEU A 74 -4.30 0.85 0.35
CA LEU A 74 -3.73 1.35 -0.91
C LEU A 74 -2.20 1.37 -0.89
N ASN A 75 -1.60 1.82 0.20
CA ASN A 75 -0.16 2.03 0.27
C ASN A 75 0.62 0.80 0.80
N PHE A 76 -0.03 -0.10 1.54
CA PHE A 76 0.59 -1.28 2.13
C PHE A 76 1.34 -2.17 1.10
N PRO A 77 0.76 -2.54 -0.04
CA PRO A 77 1.44 -3.36 -1.04
C PRO A 77 2.66 -2.65 -1.64
N PHE A 78 2.55 -1.35 -1.90
CA PHE A 78 3.62 -0.52 -2.43
C PHE A 78 4.82 -0.44 -1.47
N VAL A 79 4.56 -0.11 -0.20
CA VAL A 79 5.57 -0.06 0.86
C VAL A 79 6.26 -1.41 1.02
N THR A 80 5.48 -2.49 1.04
CA THR A 80 5.99 -3.85 1.15
C THR A 80 6.97 -4.17 0.03
N ARG A 81 6.61 -3.85 -1.21
CA ARG A 81 7.45 -4.12 -2.38
C ARG A 81 8.78 -3.36 -2.33
N ILE A 82 8.75 -2.06 -2.02
CA ILE A 82 9.96 -1.25 -1.98
C ILE A 82 10.91 -1.75 -0.89
N ILE A 83 10.40 -2.05 0.30
CA ILE A 83 11.22 -2.56 1.39
C ILE A 83 11.76 -3.95 1.07
N PHE A 84 10.93 -4.83 0.49
CA PHE A 84 11.38 -6.14 0.03
C PHE A 84 12.52 -6.02 -0.97
N GLN A 85 12.40 -5.12 -1.96
CA GLN A 85 13.45 -4.87 -2.93
C GLN A 85 14.74 -4.34 -2.26
N SER A 86 14.62 -3.41 -1.33
CA SER A 86 15.79 -2.90 -0.57
C SER A 86 16.52 -3.99 0.20
N LEU A 87 15.80 -4.99 0.72
CA LEU A 87 16.41 -6.15 1.38
C LEU A 87 17.07 -7.11 0.38
N MET A 88 16.51 -7.22 -0.83
CA MET A 88 17.10 -8.03 -1.91
C MET A 88 18.36 -7.39 -2.51
N ASP A 89 18.50 -6.07 -2.43
CA ASP A 89 19.66 -5.33 -2.94
C ASP A 89 20.90 -5.40 -2.02
N VAL A 90 20.75 -5.96 -0.80
CA VAL A 90 21.89 -6.20 0.09
C VAL A 90 22.81 -7.26 -0.52
N SER A 91 24.11 -6.98 -0.59
CA SER A 91 25.08 -7.84 -1.26
C SER A 91 25.21 -9.23 -0.60
N TYR A 92 25.53 -10.23 -1.42
CA TYR A 92 25.78 -11.59 -0.92
C TYR A 92 26.94 -11.62 0.09
N ASP A 93 27.97 -10.78 -0.12
CA ASP A 93 29.14 -10.73 0.74
C ASP A 93 28.79 -10.24 2.15
N GLU A 94 27.93 -9.23 2.27
CA GLU A 94 27.44 -8.77 3.57
C GLU A 94 26.69 -9.87 4.33
N TRP A 95 25.82 -10.63 3.63
CA TRP A 95 25.11 -11.76 4.21
C TRP A 95 26.06 -12.90 4.61
N SER A 96 27.10 -13.17 3.79
CA SER A 96 28.07 -14.20 4.03
C SER A 96 28.94 -13.85 5.24
N LEU A 97 29.47 -12.65 5.30
CA LEU A 97 30.28 -12.15 6.43
C LEU A 97 29.50 -12.21 7.74
N ALA A 98 28.23 -11.81 7.74
CA ALA A 98 27.42 -11.89 8.94
C ALA A 98 27.26 -13.33 9.44
N LYS A 99 27.02 -14.27 8.52
CA LYS A 99 26.90 -15.69 8.88
C LYS A 99 28.22 -16.27 9.37
N HIS A 100 29.34 -15.94 8.74
CA HIS A 100 30.66 -16.36 9.19
C HIS A 100 30.98 -15.86 10.60
N ASN A 101 30.52 -14.66 10.96
CA ASN A 101 30.64 -14.12 12.32
C ASN A 101 29.56 -14.67 13.29
N GLY A 102 28.81 -15.70 12.91
CA GLY A 102 27.81 -16.34 13.77
C GLY A 102 26.56 -15.50 14.03
N LEU A 103 26.35 -14.42 13.28
CA LEU A 103 25.15 -13.58 13.45
C LEU A 103 23.91 -14.34 12.97
N GLY A 104 22.91 -14.39 13.84
CA GLY A 104 21.62 -15.04 13.53
C GLY A 104 20.46 -14.31 14.21
N GLY A 105 19.23 -14.59 13.78
CA GLY A 105 18.02 -14.06 14.36
C GLY A 105 18.00 -12.54 14.46
N PHE A 106 17.76 -12.00 15.67
CA PHE A 106 17.66 -10.57 15.91
C PHE A 106 18.95 -9.80 15.64
N ALA A 107 20.13 -10.41 15.88
CA ALA A 107 21.42 -9.77 15.59
C ALA A 107 21.57 -9.50 14.09
N LEU A 108 21.21 -10.45 13.25
CA LEU A 108 21.23 -10.33 11.80
C LEU A 108 20.24 -9.24 11.30
N PHE A 109 19.04 -9.23 11.88
CA PHE A 109 18.08 -8.17 11.60
C PHE A 109 18.65 -6.78 11.92
N LYS A 110 19.24 -6.61 13.11
CA LYS A 110 19.75 -5.31 13.56
C LYS A 110 20.97 -4.84 12.75
N THR A 111 21.84 -5.76 12.32
CA THR A 111 23.11 -5.40 11.66
C THR A 111 23.02 -5.26 10.15
N ILE A 112 22.11 -5.99 9.49
CA ILE A 112 22.00 -6.00 8.02
C ILE A 112 20.63 -5.51 7.55
N GLU A 113 19.53 -6.12 8.03
CA GLU A 113 18.22 -5.81 7.48
C GLU A 113 17.76 -4.42 7.89
N TRP A 114 17.87 -4.06 9.17
CA TRP A 114 17.44 -2.77 9.66
C TRP A 114 18.18 -1.58 9.03
N PRO A 115 19.52 -1.57 8.84
CA PRO A 115 20.21 -0.52 8.10
C PRO A 115 19.72 -0.38 6.66
N ALA A 116 19.48 -1.49 5.95
CA ALA A 116 18.92 -1.48 4.60
C ALA A 116 17.52 -0.86 4.57
N ILE A 117 16.66 -1.27 5.50
CA ILE A 117 15.31 -0.70 5.65
C ILE A 117 15.38 0.78 6.01
N LYS A 118 16.19 1.15 7.01
CA LYS A 118 16.32 2.52 7.48
C LYS A 118 16.74 3.49 6.38
N LYS A 119 17.59 3.05 5.46
CA LYS A 119 18.05 3.84 4.32
C LYS A 119 16.92 4.24 3.39
N ILE A 120 15.93 3.37 3.19
CA ILE A 120 14.82 3.59 2.26
C ILE A 120 13.57 4.21 2.92
N ILE A 121 13.48 4.18 4.25
CA ILE A 121 12.31 4.71 4.99
C ILE A 121 11.99 6.17 4.61
N PRO A 122 12.93 7.12 4.56
CA PRO A 122 12.59 8.50 4.22
C PRO A 122 11.95 8.62 2.84
N THR A 123 12.47 7.89 1.85
CA THR A 123 11.94 7.83 0.50
C THR A 123 10.50 7.29 0.49
N VAL A 124 10.26 6.18 1.18
CA VAL A 124 8.94 5.56 1.29
C VAL A 124 7.95 6.50 1.98
N LEU A 125 8.35 7.14 3.08
CA LEU A 125 7.50 8.09 3.80
C LEU A 125 7.11 9.28 2.92
N THR A 126 8.05 9.85 2.18
CA THR A 126 7.77 10.97 1.27
C THR A 126 6.79 10.56 0.18
N MET A 127 6.98 9.40 -0.44
CA MET A 127 6.08 8.89 -1.46
C MET A 127 4.68 8.62 -0.91
N VAL A 128 4.57 7.91 0.22
CA VAL A 128 3.28 7.62 0.86
C VAL A 128 2.57 8.91 1.26
N PHE A 129 3.31 9.91 1.78
CA PHE A 129 2.74 11.20 2.11
C PHE A 129 2.10 11.86 0.88
N ILE A 130 2.83 11.95 -0.24
CA ILE A 130 2.32 12.54 -1.48
C ILE A 130 1.07 11.79 -1.97
N LEU A 131 1.11 10.45 -1.99
CA LEU A 131 -0.04 9.62 -2.41
C LEU A 131 -1.28 9.83 -1.52
N CYS A 132 -1.10 9.94 -0.20
CA CYS A 132 -2.20 10.21 0.71
C CYS A 132 -2.70 11.66 0.59
N PHE A 133 -1.79 12.62 0.40
CA PHE A 133 -2.12 14.03 0.30
C PHE A 133 -2.92 14.36 -0.96
N MET A 134 -2.60 13.70 -2.09
CA MET A 134 -3.31 13.83 -3.36
C MET A 134 -4.49 12.85 -3.50
N SER A 135 -4.90 12.20 -2.42
CA SER A 135 -5.94 11.18 -2.47
C SER A 135 -7.32 11.82 -2.47
N PHE A 136 -8.10 11.54 -3.51
CA PHE A 136 -9.47 12.03 -3.69
C PHE A 136 -10.54 11.04 -3.23
N ALA A 137 -10.56 9.84 -3.84
CA ALA A 137 -11.65 8.87 -3.67
C ALA A 137 -11.87 8.40 -2.22
N PRO A 138 -10.85 8.03 -1.44
CA PRO A 138 -11.04 7.66 -0.04
C PRO A 138 -11.61 8.79 0.80
N VAL A 139 -11.12 10.02 0.58
CA VAL A 139 -11.51 11.16 1.41
C VAL A 139 -12.93 11.62 1.10
N ILE A 140 -13.32 11.70 -0.17
CA ILE A 140 -14.69 12.11 -0.53
C ILE A 140 -15.74 11.10 -0.07
N ILE A 141 -15.42 9.81 -0.13
CA ILE A 141 -16.38 8.74 0.18
C ILE A 141 -16.49 8.50 1.69
N PHE A 142 -15.36 8.42 2.40
CA PHE A 142 -15.38 8.16 3.84
C PHE A 142 -15.43 9.42 4.69
N GLY A 143 -14.90 10.54 4.20
CA GLY A 143 -14.85 11.80 4.95
C GLY A 143 -16.20 12.45 5.17
N GLY A 144 -17.19 12.20 4.32
CA GLY A 144 -18.59 12.57 4.53
C GLY A 144 -18.86 14.07 4.57
N GLY A 145 -18.00 14.91 4.00
CA GLY A 145 -18.23 16.36 3.94
C GLY A 145 -17.16 17.21 4.63
N PRO A 146 -17.49 18.43 5.11
CA PRO A 146 -16.51 19.46 5.49
C PRO A 146 -15.62 19.08 6.69
N ASN A 147 -16.03 18.12 7.52
CA ASN A 147 -15.29 17.74 8.74
C ASN A 147 -13.94 17.05 8.44
N PHE A 148 -13.86 16.32 7.32
CA PHE A 148 -12.65 15.60 6.91
C PHE A 148 -12.39 15.87 5.44
N SER A 149 -11.89 17.07 5.12
CA SER A 149 -11.53 17.47 3.75
C SER A 149 -10.02 17.63 3.61
N THR A 150 -9.49 17.22 2.46
CA THR A 150 -8.12 17.54 2.03
C THR A 150 -8.15 18.73 1.08
N LEU A 151 -6.97 19.28 0.75
CA LEU A 151 -6.87 20.34 -0.26
C LEU A 151 -7.49 19.91 -1.59
N GLU A 152 -7.31 18.66 -2.01
CA GLU A 152 -7.90 18.08 -3.21
C GLU A 152 -9.43 18.16 -3.21
N ILE A 153 -10.07 17.81 -2.08
CA ILE A 153 -11.53 17.91 -1.92
C ILE A 153 -11.96 19.39 -1.90
N SER A 154 -11.20 20.27 -1.25
CA SER A 154 -11.53 21.70 -1.20
C SER A 154 -11.44 22.36 -2.56
N ILE A 155 -10.46 21.99 -3.41
CA ILE A 155 -10.38 22.42 -4.80
C ILE A 155 -11.61 21.96 -5.59
N TYR A 156 -11.97 20.69 -5.45
CA TYR A 156 -13.15 20.11 -6.09
C TYR A 156 -14.43 20.82 -5.68
N GLN A 157 -14.61 21.10 -4.40
CA GLN A 157 -15.78 21.82 -3.87
C GLN A 157 -15.83 23.26 -4.41
N ALA A 158 -14.72 23.99 -4.41
CA ALA A 158 -14.64 25.34 -4.94
C ALA A 158 -15.01 25.41 -6.42
N LEU A 159 -14.57 24.40 -7.22
CA LEU A 159 -14.87 24.34 -8.66
C LEU A 159 -16.33 23.99 -8.96
N LEU A 160 -16.86 22.94 -8.32
CA LEU A 160 -18.15 22.35 -8.75
C LEU A 160 -19.36 22.80 -7.92
N PHE A 161 -19.15 23.22 -6.68
CA PHE A 161 -20.26 23.60 -5.79
C PHE A 161 -20.30 25.09 -5.51
N GLU A 162 -19.14 25.72 -5.31
CA GLU A 162 -19.06 27.16 -5.00
C GLU A 162 -18.92 28.00 -6.27
N TYR A 163 -18.51 27.42 -7.40
CA TYR A 163 -18.19 28.09 -8.66
C TYR A 163 -17.16 29.21 -8.50
N ASP A 164 -16.30 29.10 -7.47
CA ASP A 164 -15.24 30.08 -7.17
C ASP A 164 -13.90 29.60 -7.74
N PHE A 165 -13.68 29.94 -9.01
CA PHE A 165 -12.46 29.59 -9.73
C PHE A 165 -11.21 30.22 -9.10
N THR A 166 -11.32 31.43 -8.53
CA THR A 166 -10.21 32.11 -7.89
C THR A 166 -9.73 31.35 -6.65
N LYS A 167 -10.68 30.93 -5.81
CA LYS A 167 -10.42 30.09 -4.64
C LYS A 167 -9.79 28.76 -5.04
N ALA A 168 -10.34 28.10 -6.06
CA ALA A 168 -9.83 26.82 -6.55
C ALA A 168 -8.38 26.93 -7.05
N ILE A 169 -8.05 27.97 -7.83
CA ILE A 169 -6.69 28.22 -8.34
C ILE A 169 -5.72 28.49 -7.18
N ASN A 170 -6.11 29.29 -6.19
CA ASN A 170 -5.26 29.56 -5.04
C ASN A 170 -4.97 28.30 -4.21
N LEU A 171 -5.98 27.46 -3.98
CA LEU A 171 -5.79 26.18 -3.29
C LEU A 171 -4.90 25.21 -4.08
N ALA A 172 -5.10 25.12 -5.40
CA ALA A 172 -4.26 24.30 -6.28
C ALA A 172 -2.80 24.79 -6.27
N PHE A 173 -2.58 26.11 -6.26
CA PHE A 173 -1.24 26.67 -6.17
C PHE A 173 -0.54 26.30 -4.84
N ILE A 174 -1.26 26.37 -3.72
CA ILE A 174 -0.76 25.93 -2.42
C ILE A 174 -0.42 24.43 -2.46
N GLN A 175 -1.28 23.60 -3.07
CA GLN A 175 -1.04 22.17 -3.20
C GLN A 175 0.22 21.87 -4.01
N ILE A 176 0.44 22.58 -5.13
CA ILE A 176 1.66 22.45 -5.94
C ILE A 176 2.90 22.81 -5.12
N ILE A 177 2.88 23.90 -4.35
CA ILE A 177 4.02 24.29 -3.51
C ILE A 177 4.34 23.19 -2.48
N ILE A 178 3.33 22.66 -1.80
CA ILE A 178 3.53 21.60 -0.81
C ILE A 178 4.12 20.36 -1.49
N CYS A 179 3.56 19.91 -2.61
CA CYS A 179 4.07 18.76 -3.36
C CYS A 179 5.52 18.99 -3.84
N LEU A 180 5.84 20.21 -4.28
CA LEU A 180 7.19 20.57 -4.72
C LEU A 180 8.19 20.49 -3.56
N ILE A 181 7.83 20.99 -2.37
CA ILE A 181 8.68 20.89 -1.18
C ILE A 181 8.98 19.42 -0.86
N PHE A 182 7.97 18.56 -0.84
CA PHE A 182 8.16 17.13 -0.60
C PHE A 182 8.96 16.44 -1.72
N LEU A 183 8.76 16.84 -2.97
CA LEU A 183 9.58 16.36 -4.09
C LEU A 183 11.04 16.76 -3.93
N LEU A 184 11.33 17.99 -3.54
CA LEU A 184 12.70 18.43 -3.29
C LEU A 184 13.33 17.65 -2.13
N ILE A 185 12.61 17.44 -1.03
CA ILE A 185 13.07 16.59 0.07
C ILE A 185 13.40 15.18 -0.45
N PHE A 186 12.53 14.59 -1.27
CA PHE A 186 12.75 13.30 -1.90
C PHE A 186 14.02 13.26 -2.77
N LEU A 187 14.24 14.27 -3.60
CA LEU A 187 15.42 14.36 -4.47
C LEU A 187 16.71 14.52 -3.66
N PHE A 188 16.70 15.32 -2.59
CA PHE A 188 17.85 15.47 -1.70
C PHE A 188 18.22 14.20 -0.95
N GLN A 189 17.21 13.41 -0.55
CA GLN A 189 17.42 12.12 0.13
C GLN A 189 17.98 11.05 -0.82
N ASN A 190 17.59 11.08 -2.10
CA ASN A 190 17.93 10.07 -3.10
C ASN A 190 19.22 10.35 -3.89
N LYS A 191 20.05 11.32 -3.49
CA LYS A 191 21.37 11.53 -4.11
C LYS A 191 22.27 10.29 -4.15
N ILE A 192 21.85 9.18 -3.57
CA ILE A 192 22.72 8.03 -3.33
C ILE A 192 22.30 6.73 -4.03
N SER A 193 21.15 6.52 -4.65
CA SER A 193 20.91 5.15 -5.16
C SER A 193 19.69 4.88 -6.05
N PHE A 194 19.32 5.74 -6.96
CA PHE A 194 18.33 5.29 -7.97
C PHE A 194 18.96 4.49 -9.13
N PHE A 195 20.28 4.45 -9.26
CA PHE A 195 20.95 3.91 -10.46
C PHE A 195 22.04 2.86 -10.22
N THR A 196 22.20 2.34 -9.04
CA THR A 196 22.97 1.10 -8.92
C THR A 196 22.02 -0.08 -9.06
N LEU A 197 21.70 -0.43 -10.29
CA LEU A 197 21.28 -1.78 -10.63
C LEU A 197 22.48 -2.68 -10.31
N SER A 198 22.62 -3.08 -9.07
CA SER A 198 23.60 -4.08 -8.68
C SER A 198 23.17 -5.38 -9.35
N GLU A 199 23.90 -5.78 -10.38
CA GLU A 199 23.76 -7.11 -11.00
C GLU A 199 24.09 -8.25 -10.03
N ASN A 200 24.60 -7.95 -8.87
CA ASN A 200 24.87 -8.91 -7.80
C ASN A 200 23.60 -9.18 -6.96
N ARG A 201 22.55 -9.66 -7.60
CA ARG A 201 21.39 -10.21 -6.87
C ARG A 201 21.87 -11.33 -5.96
N VAL A 202 21.40 -11.33 -4.72
CA VAL A 202 21.65 -12.38 -3.73
C VAL A 202 21.13 -13.70 -4.30
N LEU A 203 21.95 -14.38 -5.09
CA LEU A 203 21.81 -15.83 -5.40
C LEU A 203 22.30 -16.60 -4.17
N GLY A 204 21.64 -16.37 -3.04
CA GLY A 204 21.99 -17.00 -1.79
C GLY A 204 21.52 -18.46 -1.76
N THR A 205 22.41 -19.32 -1.28
CA THR A 205 22.21 -20.74 -1.01
C THR A 205 20.80 -21.08 -0.51
N LYS A 206 20.13 -22.01 -1.19
CA LYS A 206 18.86 -22.60 -0.75
C LYS A 206 18.98 -23.06 0.71
N LYS A 207 18.35 -22.34 1.64
CA LYS A 207 18.21 -22.81 3.00
C LYS A 207 17.06 -23.81 3.04
N THR A 208 17.32 -24.98 3.58
CA THR A 208 16.32 -25.97 3.92
C THR A 208 15.32 -25.36 4.90
N TYR A 209 14.06 -25.32 4.53
CA TYR A 209 12.99 -24.77 5.37
C TYR A 209 12.83 -25.63 6.62
N SER A 210 13.08 -25.03 7.75
CA SER A 210 12.64 -25.59 9.01
C SER A 210 11.21 -25.11 9.28
N ILE A 211 10.29 -26.03 9.46
CA ILE A 211 8.87 -25.83 9.81
C ILE A 211 8.70 -25.07 11.16
N LYS A 212 9.76 -24.55 11.71
CA LYS A 212 9.87 -23.97 13.06
C LYS A 212 9.01 -22.71 13.31
N TYR A 213 8.35 -22.15 12.28
CA TYR A 213 7.68 -20.86 12.43
C TYR A 213 6.26 -20.86 11.83
N VAL A 214 5.38 -21.69 12.39
CA VAL A 214 3.94 -21.65 12.07
C VAL A 214 3.36 -20.24 12.24
N SER A 215 3.87 -19.47 13.23
CA SER A 215 3.48 -18.09 13.46
C SER A 215 3.76 -17.17 12.27
N ASP A 216 4.87 -17.37 11.54
CA ASP A 216 5.22 -16.55 10.39
C ASP A 216 4.24 -16.77 9.23
N TYR A 217 3.88 -18.05 8.99
CA TYR A 217 2.91 -18.39 7.94
C TYR A 217 1.51 -17.87 8.26
N LEU A 218 1.12 -17.92 9.53
CA LEU A 218 -0.16 -17.38 9.99
C LEU A 218 -0.20 -15.86 9.79
N LEU A 219 0.89 -15.16 10.14
CA LEU A 219 1.01 -13.73 9.90
C LEU A 219 1.01 -13.38 8.41
N LEU A 220 1.73 -14.13 7.56
CA LEU A 220 1.70 -13.96 6.12
C LEU A 220 0.27 -14.11 5.57
N LEU A 221 -0.44 -15.15 6.02
CA LEU A 221 -1.83 -15.39 5.61
C LEU A 221 -2.75 -14.25 6.02
N ILE A 222 -2.63 -13.75 7.24
CA ILE A 222 -3.41 -12.58 7.72
C ILE A 222 -3.15 -11.37 6.83
N PHE A 223 -1.88 -11.07 6.51
CA PHE A 223 -1.53 -9.95 5.65
C PHE A 223 -2.06 -10.11 4.23
N ILE A 224 -2.01 -11.32 3.67
CA ILE A 224 -2.56 -11.63 2.35
C ILE A 224 -4.08 -11.43 2.36
N ILE A 225 -4.79 -11.99 3.32
CA ILE A 225 -6.24 -11.82 3.45
C ILE A 225 -6.58 -10.33 3.56
N PHE A 226 -5.87 -9.59 4.39
CA PHE A 226 -6.10 -8.15 4.56
C PHE A 226 -5.89 -7.38 3.25
N ALA A 227 -4.80 -7.64 2.53
CA ALA A 227 -4.48 -6.94 1.29
C ALA A 227 -5.49 -7.21 0.16
N PHE A 228 -5.98 -8.47 0.07
CA PHE A 228 -6.83 -8.90 -1.03
C PHE A 228 -8.33 -8.87 -0.70
N SER A 229 -8.69 -8.69 0.57
CA SER A 229 -10.10 -8.69 1.00
C SER A 229 -10.99 -7.72 0.20
N PRO A 230 -10.59 -6.46 -0.12
CA PRO A 230 -11.44 -5.57 -0.89
C PRO A 230 -11.70 -6.06 -2.31
N LEU A 231 -10.70 -6.67 -2.93
CA LEU A 231 -10.82 -7.21 -4.29
C LEU A 231 -11.75 -8.43 -4.32
N VAL A 232 -11.60 -9.32 -3.36
CA VAL A 232 -12.47 -10.50 -3.24
C VAL A 232 -13.92 -10.07 -3.00
N ALA A 233 -14.15 -9.08 -2.15
CA ALA A 233 -15.49 -8.58 -1.87
C ALA A 233 -16.18 -8.03 -3.12
N ILE A 234 -15.47 -7.22 -3.93
CA ILE A 234 -16.02 -6.69 -5.19
C ILE A 234 -16.35 -7.81 -6.18
N VAL A 235 -15.46 -8.79 -6.31
CA VAL A 235 -15.70 -9.93 -7.21
C VAL A 235 -16.94 -10.70 -6.77
N LEU A 236 -17.08 -10.95 -5.47
CA LEU A 236 -18.26 -11.64 -4.92
C LEU A 236 -19.56 -10.87 -5.19
N GLU A 237 -19.59 -9.56 -4.95
CA GLU A 237 -20.77 -8.72 -5.26
C GLU A 237 -21.05 -8.63 -6.75
N GLY A 238 -20.00 -8.53 -7.58
CA GLY A 238 -20.14 -8.55 -9.03
C GLY A 238 -20.80 -9.84 -9.54
N ILE A 239 -20.43 -10.99 -8.98
CA ILE A 239 -21.04 -12.29 -9.34
C ILE A 239 -22.50 -12.37 -8.90
N GLN A 240 -22.86 -11.77 -7.77
CA GLN A 240 -24.23 -11.76 -7.25
C GLN A 240 -25.19 -10.87 -8.09
N SER A 241 -24.66 -9.97 -8.92
CA SER A 241 -25.45 -9.07 -9.77
C SER A 241 -25.18 -9.20 -11.28
N PRO A 242 -25.41 -10.37 -11.89
CA PRO A 242 -25.03 -10.64 -13.29
C PRO A 242 -25.78 -9.77 -14.32
N LYS A 243 -26.96 -9.27 -13.97
CA LYS A 243 -27.72 -8.36 -14.85
C LYS A 243 -27.01 -7.02 -14.99
N LEU A 244 -26.48 -6.47 -13.90
CA LEU A 244 -25.73 -5.21 -13.93
C LEU A 244 -24.40 -5.34 -14.69
N LEU A 245 -23.73 -6.48 -14.55
CA LEU A 245 -22.52 -6.79 -15.32
C LEU A 245 -22.80 -6.76 -16.83
N LYS A 246 -23.88 -7.41 -17.29
CA LYS A 246 -24.24 -7.38 -18.72
C LYS A 246 -24.51 -5.97 -19.24
N ILE A 247 -25.22 -5.15 -18.47
CA ILE A 247 -25.54 -3.76 -18.84
C ILE A 247 -24.26 -2.91 -18.87
N ALA A 248 -23.37 -3.06 -17.91
CA ALA A 248 -22.10 -2.34 -17.84
C ALA A 248 -21.20 -2.71 -19.03
N PHE A 249 -21.07 -4.00 -19.35
CA PHE A 249 -20.30 -4.46 -20.50
C PHE A 249 -20.86 -3.95 -21.82
N SER A 250 -22.17 -4.00 -22.02
CA SER A 250 -22.78 -3.51 -23.27
C SER A 250 -22.61 -2.01 -23.46
N LYS A 251 -22.68 -1.21 -22.39
CA LYS A 251 -22.49 0.26 -22.46
C LYS A 251 -21.05 0.68 -22.59
N SER A 252 -20.09 0.02 -21.90
CA SER A 252 -18.68 0.38 -22.00
C SER A 252 -18.06 0.04 -23.37
N PHE A 253 -18.52 -1.02 -24.04
CA PHE A 253 -18.13 -1.36 -25.40
C PHE A 253 -18.74 -0.44 -26.47
N LEU A 254 -19.82 0.27 -26.17
CA LEU A 254 -20.46 1.21 -27.09
C LEU A 254 -19.82 2.62 -27.06
N ILE A 255 -19.02 2.91 -26.01
CA ILE A 255 -18.41 4.23 -25.79
C ILE A 255 -16.90 4.22 -26.09
N ALA A 256 -16.27 3.04 -26.19
CA ALA A 256 -14.88 2.84 -26.59
C ALA A 256 -14.73 2.66 -28.10
#